data_c4de27660a2207fc7abe75f721a0c3c6
#
_entry.id   c4de27660a2207fc7abe75f721a0c3c6
#
_cell.length_a   1.000
_cell.length_b   1.000
_cell.length_c   1.000
_cell.angle_alpha   90.00
_cell.angle_beta   90.00
_cell.angle_gamma   90.00
#
_symmetry.space_group_name_H-M   'P 1'
#
loop_
_entity.id
_entity.type
_entity.pdbx_description
1 polymer ?
#
loop_
_entity_poly.entity_id
_entity_poly.type
_entity_poly.pdbx_seq_one_letter_code
_entity_poly.pdbx_strand_id
1 'polypeptide(L)'
;MINNTVKSPLRQGMTLANLPLPLSPAFITAVGVLLITIIALFTAPYVGMADNGDFFRSIYSNGIYFNLPDYDEQYFGYFVKQYGIFQYFNENGETLFSSQSLFIQLAIELNKLFFSSEVFDIRFQAVIYTILYVAAIYLLIEAITWGMTRKQGWVTAGIAIFIFGDTGYTAYFNSFYGESVVMITMITMFAAWLLLYQKRYNDYVLLALFLISTIILTTSKQQNAPVGIIIAVLGCSILWIRRDKIFRILTLVSLALILFAGVFTYLNISDEFVNINQFHAMTRGVLKDSTDPEKALKSFDIDEQYAILKNSIYYEKYGTIDVNSPILQENFYSRYGFVSILKYYISNPDQLNSILNVAAQSAFSIKPAAMGNYEQSVGKEFRAQSHFFTGYSQLKKALAPRTIGFIFLWT
;
A
#
# COMPACT_ATOMS: atom_id res chain seq x y z
N MET A 1 9.58 44.83 -35.16
CA MET A 1 8.17 44.53 -34.85
C MET A 1 7.70 43.43 -35.77
N ILE A 2 7.76 42.20 -35.36
CA ILE A 2 7.09 41.07 -36.04
C ILE A 2 6.48 40.22 -34.91
N ASN A 3 5.16 40.40 -34.73
CA ASN A 3 4.34 39.61 -33.82
C ASN A 3 4.04 38.25 -34.48
N ASN A 4 4.78 37.23 -34.17
CA ASN A 4 4.43 35.87 -34.53
C ASN A 4 3.68 35.21 -33.38
N THR A 5 2.37 35.41 -33.36
CA THR A 5 1.46 34.56 -32.61
C THR A 5 1.39 33.21 -33.32
N VAL A 6 2.15 32.23 -32.84
CA VAL A 6 1.98 30.83 -33.23
C VAL A 6 0.62 30.38 -32.68
N LYS A 7 -0.39 30.38 -33.53
CA LYS A 7 -1.67 29.69 -33.30
C LYS A 7 -1.42 28.18 -33.34
N SER A 8 -1.53 27.53 -32.21
CA SER A 8 -1.49 26.07 -32.13
C SER A 8 -2.66 25.47 -32.92
N PRO A 9 -2.45 24.48 -33.84
CA PRO A 9 -3.47 23.92 -34.69
C PRO A 9 -4.39 22.86 -34.03
N LEU A 10 -4.53 22.83 -32.71
CA LEU A 10 -5.26 21.78 -31.99
C LEU A 10 -6.66 22.23 -31.48
N ARG A 11 -7.33 23.14 -32.17
CA ARG A 11 -8.63 23.66 -31.73
C ARG A 11 -9.77 23.50 -32.76
N GLN A 12 -9.91 22.34 -33.39
CA GLN A 12 -11.17 22.03 -34.11
C GLN A 12 -11.43 20.50 -34.10
N GLY A 13 -11.67 19.97 -32.94
CA GLY A 13 -12.32 18.67 -32.75
C GLY A 13 -13.04 18.71 -31.42
N MET A 14 -14.24 18.15 -31.33
CA MET A 14 -14.97 18.03 -30.05
C MET A 14 -14.07 17.35 -29.03
N THR A 15 -13.41 18.16 -28.20
CA THR A 15 -12.57 17.69 -27.10
C THR A 15 -13.46 17.04 -26.06
N LEU A 16 -12.98 15.98 -25.41
CA LEU A 16 -13.68 15.28 -24.30
C LEU A 16 -14.19 16.22 -23.20
N ALA A 17 -13.59 17.42 -23.08
CA ALA A 17 -14.00 18.48 -22.15
C ALA A 17 -15.47 18.94 -22.30
N ASN A 18 -16.10 18.72 -23.45
CA ASN A 18 -17.45 19.14 -23.75
C ASN A 18 -18.48 18.00 -23.78
N LEU A 19 -18.07 16.77 -23.39
CA LEU A 19 -19.02 15.67 -23.24
C LEU A 19 -19.83 15.86 -21.96
N PRO A 20 -21.17 15.58 -21.98
CA PRO A 20 -21.94 15.53 -20.76
C PRO A 20 -21.33 14.52 -19.79
N LEU A 21 -21.36 14.82 -18.51
CA LEU A 21 -20.72 14.04 -17.44
C LEU A 21 -20.93 12.51 -17.56
N PRO A 22 -22.15 12.00 -17.87
CA PRO A 22 -22.39 10.57 -18.02
C PRO A 22 -21.62 9.90 -19.15
N LEU A 23 -21.07 10.67 -20.10
CA LEU A 23 -20.34 10.17 -21.26
C LEU A 23 -18.83 10.46 -21.18
N SER A 24 -18.34 11.00 -20.09
CA SER A 24 -16.90 11.22 -19.91
C SER A 24 -16.18 9.89 -19.65
N PRO A 25 -14.96 9.70 -20.19
CA PRO A 25 -14.16 8.50 -19.91
C PRO A 25 -13.93 8.28 -18.41
N ALA A 26 -13.71 9.36 -17.66
CA ALA A 26 -13.52 9.31 -16.21
C ALA A 26 -14.76 8.77 -15.49
N PHE A 27 -15.96 9.26 -15.84
CA PHE A 27 -17.20 8.79 -15.23
C PHE A 27 -17.46 7.32 -15.54
N ILE A 28 -17.29 6.90 -16.79
CA ILE A 28 -17.51 5.49 -17.18
C ILE A 28 -16.49 4.57 -16.50
N THR A 29 -15.23 4.98 -16.41
CA THR A 29 -14.24 4.22 -15.66
C THR A 29 -14.64 4.08 -14.19
N ALA A 30 -15.02 5.18 -13.54
CA ALA A 30 -15.45 5.18 -12.15
C ALA A 30 -16.65 4.25 -11.92
N VAL A 31 -17.68 4.32 -12.77
CA VAL A 31 -18.86 3.44 -12.69
C VAL A 31 -18.48 1.98 -12.94
N GLY A 32 -17.67 1.70 -13.97
CA GLY A 32 -17.21 0.34 -14.27
C GLY A 32 -16.44 -0.29 -13.08
N VAL A 33 -15.49 0.44 -12.52
CA VAL A 33 -14.73 -0.01 -11.34
C VAL A 33 -15.65 -0.16 -10.13
N LEU A 34 -16.58 0.76 -9.89
CA LEU A 34 -17.56 0.67 -8.81
C LEU A 34 -18.40 -0.61 -8.91
N LEU A 35 -18.95 -0.90 -10.09
CA LEU A 35 -19.80 -2.08 -10.28
C LEU A 35 -19.02 -3.38 -10.04
N ILE A 36 -17.80 -3.49 -10.59
CA ILE A 36 -16.94 -4.66 -10.37
C ILE A 36 -16.62 -4.81 -8.87
N THR A 37 -16.27 -3.72 -8.19
CA THR A 37 -15.95 -3.72 -6.76
C THR A 37 -17.18 -4.11 -5.92
N ILE A 38 -18.36 -3.59 -6.23
CA ILE A 38 -19.61 -3.96 -5.54
C ILE A 38 -19.88 -5.46 -5.69
N ILE A 39 -19.77 -6.00 -6.89
CA ILE A 39 -19.99 -7.44 -7.13
C ILE A 39 -18.98 -8.26 -6.33
N ALA A 40 -17.70 -7.87 -6.32
CA ALA A 40 -16.66 -8.63 -5.62
C ALA A 40 -16.82 -8.60 -4.11
N LEU A 41 -17.02 -7.41 -3.51
CA LEU A 41 -16.90 -7.22 -2.08
C LEU A 41 -18.22 -7.34 -1.31
N PHE A 42 -19.35 -7.05 -1.96
CA PHE A 42 -20.66 -6.92 -1.30
C PHE A 42 -21.71 -7.93 -1.78
N THR A 43 -21.38 -8.80 -2.77
CA THR A 43 -22.25 -9.89 -3.22
C THR A 43 -21.64 -11.24 -2.81
N ALA A 44 -22.44 -12.14 -2.27
CA ALA A 44 -21.96 -13.45 -1.89
C ALA A 44 -21.58 -14.32 -3.12
N PRO A 45 -20.50 -15.10 -3.09
CA PRO A 45 -19.53 -15.19 -1.99
C PRO A 45 -18.63 -13.94 -1.94
N TYR A 46 -18.56 -13.30 -0.76
CA TYR A 46 -17.77 -12.08 -0.57
C TYR A 46 -16.28 -12.34 -0.79
N VAL A 47 -15.60 -11.39 -1.42
CA VAL A 47 -14.16 -11.44 -1.62
C VAL A 47 -13.47 -10.54 -0.60
N GLY A 48 -12.48 -11.06 0.09
CA GLY A 48 -11.62 -10.34 1.01
C GLY A 48 -10.21 -10.93 1.00
N MET A 49 -9.41 -10.59 2.02
CA MET A 49 -8.06 -11.14 2.19
C MET A 49 -7.95 -11.80 3.56
N ALA A 50 -7.42 -13.03 3.58
CA ALA A 50 -7.06 -13.70 4.82
C ALA A 50 -5.94 -12.94 5.55
N ASP A 51 -5.94 -13.04 6.88
CA ASP A 51 -4.87 -12.51 7.72
C ASP A 51 -3.61 -13.40 7.61
N ASN A 52 -2.43 -12.78 7.55
CA ASN A 52 -1.14 -13.44 7.65
C ASN A 52 -0.48 -13.26 9.03
N GLY A 53 -1.24 -12.76 10.00
CA GLY A 53 -0.77 -12.36 11.33
C GLY A 53 -0.53 -10.85 11.49
N ASP A 54 -0.67 -10.05 10.42
CA ASP A 54 -0.41 -8.61 10.49
C ASP A 54 -1.61 -7.79 11.01
N PHE A 55 -2.83 -8.37 11.06
CA PHE A 55 -4.04 -7.64 11.47
C PHE A 55 -4.05 -7.29 12.96
N PHE A 56 -3.39 -8.08 13.76
CA PHE A 56 -3.35 -7.97 15.21
C PHE A 56 -3.19 -6.52 15.70
N ARG A 57 -2.14 -5.81 15.26
CA ARG A 57 -1.90 -4.43 15.70
C ARG A 57 -3.01 -3.47 15.28
N SER A 58 -3.47 -3.57 14.03
CA SER A 58 -4.54 -2.73 13.51
C SER A 58 -5.87 -2.99 14.21
N ILE A 59 -6.15 -4.24 14.58
CA ILE A 59 -7.38 -4.64 15.26
C ILE A 59 -7.36 -4.13 16.70
N TYR A 60 -6.37 -4.52 17.50
CA TYR A 60 -6.34 -4.19 18.93
C TYR A 60 -6.11 -2.70 19.19
N SER A 61 -5.30 -2.00 18.39
CA SER A 61 -5.12 -0.56 18.52
C SER A 61 -6.38 0.25 18.22
N ASN A 62 -7.37 -0.34 17.55
CA ASN A 62 -8.61 0.33 17.17
C ASN A 62 -9.83 -0.12 18.00
N GLY A 63 -9.65 -0.93 19.04
CA GLY A 63 -10.73 -1.33 19.92
C GLY A 63 -11.61 -2.45 19.39
N ILE A 64 -11.09 -3.27 18.47
CA ILE A 64 -11.71 -4.50 17.97
C ILE A 64 -10.84 -5.70 18.31
N TYR A 65 -11.41 -6.90 18.29
CA TYR A 65 -10.71 -8.14 18.64
C TYR A 65 -11.17 -9.32 17.78
N PHE A 66 -10.36 -10.36 17.74
CA PHE A 66 -10.71 -11.64 17.11
C PHE A 66 -11.77 -12.35 17.96
N ASN A 67 -12.97 -12.51 17.44
CA ASN A 67 -14.11 -13.09 18.17
C ASN A 67 -14.41 -14.55 17.79
N LEU A 68 -13.63 -15.15 16.89
CA LEU A 68 -13.77 -16.56 16.54
C LEU A 68 -12.86 -17.41 17.45
N PRO A 69 -13.37 -18.49 18.06
CA PRO A 69 -12.57 -19.36 18.95
C PRO A 69 -11.47 -20.11 18.19
N ASP A 70 -11.66 -20.34 16.90
CA ASP A 70 -10.77 -21.04 15.97
C ASP A 70 -10.04 -20.09 15.02
N TYR A 71 -9.82 -18.83 15.43
CA TYR A 71 -9.20 -17.82 14.55
C TYR A 71 -7.84 -18.26 14.03
N ASP A 72 -7.07 -19.00 14.82
CA ASP A 72 -5.76 -19.54 14.42
C ASP A 72 -5.83 -20.44 13.18
N GLU A 73 -6.95 -21.11 12.94
CA GLU A 73 -7.18 -21.93 11.76
C GLU A 73 -7.51 -21.11 10.52
N GLN A 74 -7.86 -19.83 10.69
CA GLN A 74 -8.23 -18.93 9.59
C GLN A 74 -6.99 -18.30 8.91
N TYR A 75 -5.85 -18.24 9.62
CA TYR A 75 -4.65 -17.59 9.08
C TYR A 75 -4.26 -18.16 7.72
N PHE A 76 -3.92 -17.24 6.80
CA PHE A 76 -3.61 -17.49 5.39
C PHE A 76 -4.75 -18.10 4.57
N GLY A 77 -5.65 -18.89 5.19
CA GLY A 77 -6.63 -19.72 4.50
C GLY A 77 -7.89 -18.98 4.15
N TYR A 78 -8.46 -18.30 5.12
CA TYR A 78 -9.81 -17.80 5.02
C TYR A 78 -9.91 -16.33 5.41
N PHE A 79 -10.75 -15.62 4.68
CA PHE A 79 -11.15 -14.25 5.00
C PHE A 79 -12.17 -14.27 6.13
N VAL A 80 -11.98 -13.44 7.14
CA VAL A 80 -12.91 -13.25 8.25
C VAL A 80 -13.66 -11.93 8.07
N LYS A 81 -14.98 -12.00 8.07
CA LYS A 81 -15.84 -10.85 7.82
C LYS A 81 -16.18 -10.07 9.08
N GLN A 82 -16.30 -10.73 10.23
CA GLN A 82 -16.82 -10.14 11.46
C GLN A 82 -15.84 -10.28 12.61
N TYR A 83 -15.72 -9.23 13.40
CA TYR A 83 -14.83 -9.10 14.55
C TYR A 83 -15.63 -8.59 15.75
N GLY A 84 -15.14 -8.78 16.96
CA GLY A 84 -15.75 -8.20 18.16
C GLY A 84 -15.33 -6.74 18.35
N ILE A 85 -16.20 -5.93 18.94
CA ILE A 85 -15.91 -4.56 19.39
C ILE A 85 -15.77 -4.60 20.91
N PHE A 86 -14.66 -4.11 21.46
CA PHE A 86 -14.46 -4.01 22.89
C PHE A 86 -15.50 -3.11 23.53
N GLN A 87 -16.17 -3.63 24.56
CA GLN A 87 -17.18 -2.90 25.33
C GLN A 87 -16.58 -2.23 26.58
N TYR A 88 -15.38 -2.67 26.97
CA TYR A 88 -14.67 -2.24 28.17
C TYR A 88 -13.22 -1.90 27.81
N PHE A 89 -12.43 -1.61 28.84
CA PHE A 89 -11.02 -1.30 28.66
C PHE A 89 -10.28 -2.45 27.97
N ASN A 90 -9.50 -2.10 26.94
CA ASN A 90 -8.68 -3.05 26.18
C ASN A 90 -7.34 -3.24 26.93
N GLU A 91 -7.18 -4.39 27.59
CA GLU A 91 -5.95 -4.74 28.29
C GLU A 91 -4.78 -5.08 27.34
N ASN A 92 -5.08 -5.41 26.08
CA ASN A 92 -4.07 -5.71 25.05
C ASN A 92 -3.52 -4.44 24.40
N GLY A 93 -3.08 -3.49 25.17
CA GLY A 93 -2.69 -2.13 24.82
C GLY A 93 -1.71 -1.96 23.64
N GLU A 94 -1.99 -2.59 22.51
CA GLU A 94 -1.22 -2.39 21.29
C GLU A 94 -1.33 -0.95 20.81
N THR A 95 -0.21 -0.37 20.46
CA THR A 95 -0.14 0.96 19.89
C THR A 95 0.37 0.89 18.47
N LEU A 96 -0.45 1.34 17.53
CA LEU A 96 -0.05 1.47 16.13
C LEU A 96 -0.20 2.92 15.70
N PHE A 97 0.92 3.58 15.42
CA PHE A 97 0.89 4.87 14.74
C PHE A 97 0.66 4.66 13.24
N SER A 98 -0.57 4.83 12.81
CA SER A 98 -0.96 4.70 11.40
C SER A 98 -2.19 5.55 11.09
N SER A 99 -2.14 6.33 10.02
CA SER A 99 -3.32 7.04 9.50
C SER A 99 -4.42 6.11 8.98
N GLN A 100 -4.14 4.83 8.77
CA GLN A 100 -5.17 3.82 8.50
C GLN A 100 -6.22 3.75 9.62
N SER A 101 -5.79 3.96 10.88
CA SER A 101 -6.70 3.97 12.04
C SER A 101 -7.84 4.98 11.91
N LEU A 102 -7.64 6.11 11.20
CA LEU A 102 -8.71 7.09 10.95
C LEU A 102 -9.88 6.46 10.17
N PHE A 103 -9.57 5.63 9.18
CA PHE A 103 -10.59 4.95 8.36
C PHE A 103 -11.26 3.81 9.12
N ILE A 104 -10.48 3.07 9.92
CA ILE A 104 -10.99 1.98 10.76
C ILE A 104 -11.95 2.56 11.81
N GLN A 105 -11.57 3.63 12.50
CA GLN A 105 -12.43 4.30 13.48
C GLN A 105 -13.72 4.83 12.85
N LEU A 106 -13.62 5.48 11.69
CA LEU A 106 -14.80 5.92 10.95
C LEU A 106 -15.71 4.75 10.58
N ALA A 107 -15.12 3.63 10.15
CA ALA A 107 -15.87 2.41 9.83
C ALA A 107 -16.57 1.82 11.06
N ILE A 108 -15.90 1.81 12.23
CA ILE A 108 -16.49 1.35 13.50
C ILE A 108 -17.67 2.21 13.89
N GLU A 109 -17.58 3.53 13.81
CA GLU A 109 -18.68 4.42 14.15
C GLU A 109 -19.87 4.26 13.19
N LEU A 110 -19.64 4.11 11.89
CA LEU A 110 -20.69 3.79 10.93
C LEU A 110 -21.31 2.42 11.20
N ASN A 111 -20.50 1.43 11.55
CA ASN A 111 -20.98 0.09 11.91
C ASN A 111 -21.86 0.12 13.16
N LYS A 112 -21.47 0.86 14.21
CA LYS A 112 -22.27 1.03 15.43
C LYS A 112 -23.62 1.69 15.13
N LEU A 113 -23.62 2.67 14.22
CA LEU A 113 -24.84 3.41 13.87
C LEU A 113 -25.83 2.57 13.05
N PHE A 114 -25.33 1.71 12.12
CA PHE A 114 -26.20 1.07 11.12
C PHE A 114 -26.32 -0.45 11.27
N PHE A 115 -25.48 -1.08 12.10
CA PHE A 115 -25.45 -2.54 12.20
C PHE A 115 -25.42 -3.04 13.64
N SER A 116 -24.29 -2.87 14.37
CA SER A 116 -24.11 -3.42 15.72
C SER A 116 -23.06 -2.65 16.50
N SER A 117 -23.30 -2.48 17.81
CA SER A 117 -22.32 -1.93 18.76
C SER A 117 -21.32 -2.98 19.29
N GLU A 118 -21.58 -4.27 19.09
CA GLU A 118 -20.79 -5.38 19.64
C GLU A 118 -19.97 -6.10 18.58
N VAL A 119 -20.47 -6.13 17.34
CA VAL A 119 -19.85 -6.84 16.23
C VAL A 119 -19.50 -5.86 15.11
N PHE A 120 -18.26 -5.84 14.70
CA PHE A 120 -17.77 -5.07 13.57
C PHE A 120 -17.79 -5.93 12.30
N ASP A 121 -18.49 -5.47 11.26
CA ASP A 121 -18.46 -6.05 9.93
C ASP A 121 -17.49 -5.25 9.05
N ILE A 122 -16.44 -5.88 8.58
CA ILE A 122 -15.35 -5.22 7.82
C ILE A 122 -15.83 -4.55 6.54
N ARG A 123 -17.01 -4.92 6.03
CA ARG A 123 -17.61 -4.29 4.84
C ARG A 123 -17.92 -2.81 5.04
N PHE A 124 -18.10 -2.32 6.27
CA PHE A 124 -18.21 -0.88 6.54
C PHE A 124 -16.94 -0.14 6.16
N GLN A 125 -15.77 -0.73 6.45
CA GLN A 125 -14.48 -0.21 5.99
C GLN A 125 -14.37 -0.28 4.46
N ALA A 126 -14.77 -1.41 3.86
CA ALA A 126 -14.74 -1.58 2.42
C ALA A 126 -15.62 -0.56 1.67
N VAL A 127 -16.76 -0.14 2.24
CA VAL A 127 -17.59 0.94 1.68
C VAL A 127 -16.81 2.25 1.61
N ILE A 128 -16.14 2.64 2.70
CA ILE A 128 -15.33 3.87 2.76
C ILE A 128 -14.23 3.80 1.69
N TYR A 129 -13.49 2.71 1.65
CA TYR A 129 -12.40 2.54 0.69
C TYR A 129 -12.91 2.51 -0.75
N THR A 130 -14.06 1.89 -1.02
CA THR A 130 -14.65 1.87 -2.36
C THR A 130 -15.01 3.28 -2.82
N ILE A 131 -15.64 4.09 -1.98
CA ILE A 131 -16.01 5.48 -2.31
C ILE A 131 -14.75 6.30 -2.62
N LEU A 132 -13.76 6.24 -1.76
CA LEU A 132 -12.50 6.98 -1.93
C LEU A 132 -11.72 6.52 -3.15
N TYR A 133 -11.66 5.21 -3.39
CA TYR A 133 -10.99 4.61 -4.53
C TYR A 133 -11.61 5.03 -5.86
N VAL A 134 -12.92 4.94 -5.97
CA VAL A 134 -13.67 5.33 -7.17
C VAL A 134 -13.51 6.83 -7.45
N ALA A 135 -13.53 7.67 -6.40
CA ALA A 135 -13.25 9.10 -6.53
C ALA A 135 -11.81 9.37 -6.99
N ALA A 136 -10.83 8.67 -6.43
CA ALA A 136 -9.43 8.78 -6.83
C ALA A 136 -9.22 8.39 -8.31
N ILE A 137 -9.85 7.29 -8.76
CA ILE A 137 -9.79 6.85 -10.16
C ILE A 137 -10.47 7.85 -11.08
N TYR A 138 -11.65 8.36 -10.68
CA TYR A 138 -12.29 9.42 -11.45
C TYR A 138 -11.36 10.59 -11.71
N LEU A 139 -10.72 11.12 -10.66
CA LEU A 139 -9.80 12.24 -10.77
C LEU A 139 -8.56 11.90 -11.62
N LEU A 140 -8.01 10.70 -11.46
CA LEU A 140 -6.86 10.25 -12.25
C LEU A 140 -7.20 10.16 -13.74
N ILE A 141 -8.31 9.52 -14.08
CA ILE A 141 -8.72 9.36 -15.50
C ILE A 141 -9.12 10.71 -16.09
N GLU A 142 -9.75 11.58 -15.30
CA GLU A 142 -10.02 12.96 -15.70
C GLU A 142 -8.74 13.71 -16.05
N ALA A 143 -7.68 13.52 -15.27
CA ALA A 143 -6.36 14.10 -15.54
C ALA A 143 -5.72 13.48 -16.80
N ILE A 144 -5.68 12.16 -16.89
CA ILE A 144 -5.00 11.47 -17.99
C ILE A 144 -5.67 11.73 -19.33
N THR A 145 -7.00 11.76 -19.37
CA THR A 145 -7.76 11.92 -20.63
C THR A 145 -7.89 13.37 -21.08
N TRP A 146 -7.32 14.31 -20.33
CA TRP A 146 -7.31 15.73 -20.68
C TRP A 146 -6.61 15.95 -22.04
N GLY A 147 -7.31 16.56 -22.99
CA GLY A 147 -6.77 16.85 -24.32
C GLY A 147 -6.72 15.67 -25.29
N MET A 148 -7.14 14.47 -24.87
CA MET A 148 -7.26 13.31 -25.74
C MET A 148 -8.45 13.46 -26.69
N THR A 149 -8.37 12.78 -27.84
CA THR A 149 -9.50 12.61 -28.73
C THR A 149 -10.54 11.67 -28.08
N ARG A 150 -11.79 11.75 -28.53
CA ARG A 150 -12.87 10.89 -28.01
C ARG A 150 -12.50 9.40 -28.06
N LYS A 151 -11.90 8.96 -29.17
CA LYS A 151 -11.49 7.55 -29.36
C LYS A 151 -10.40 7.14 -28.38
N GLN A 152 -9.37 7.98 -28.20
CA GLN A 152 -8.30 7.72 -27.22
C GLN A 152 -8.86 7.66 -25.81
N GLY A 153 -9.74 8.58 -25.43
CA GLY A 153 -10.36 8.58 -24.09
C GLY A 153 -11.14 7.30 -23.79
N TRP A 154 -11.90 6.78 -24.77
CA TRP A 154 -12.62 5.51 -24.61
C TRP A 154 -11.69 4.29 -24.46
N VAL A 155 -10.62 4.25 -25.25
CA VAL A 155 -9.61 3.19 -25.13
C VAL A 155 -8.95 3.27 -23.75
N THR A 156 -8.59 4.48 -23.30
CA THR A 156 -8.02 4.70 -21.94
C THR A 156 -9.00 4.26 -20.86
N ALA A 157 -10.29 4.57 -20.99
CA ALA A 157 -11.31 4.11 -20.03
C ALA A 157 -11.39 2.58 -19.95
N GLY A 158 -11.38 1.89 -21.09
CA GLY A 158 -11.39 0.42 -21.14
C GLY A 158 -10.15 -0.20 -20.47
N ILE A 159 -8.96 0.34 -20.76
CA ILE A 159 -7.70 -0.08 -20.11
C ILE A 159 -7.74 0.19 -18.61
N ALA A 160 -8.23 1.36 -18.21
CA ALA A 160 -8.33 1.73 -16.80
C ALA A 160 -9.31 0.84 -16.03
N ILE A 161 -10.47 0.48 -16.60
CA ILE A 161 -11.38 -0.49 -15.98
C ILE A 161 -10.70 -1.85 -15.83
N PHE A 162 -9.97 -2.31 -16.86
CA PHE A 162 -9.24 -3.58 -16.81
C PHE A 162 -8.17 -3.60 -15.71
N ILE A 163 -7.45 -2.48 -15.51
CA ILE A 163 -6.40 -2.36 -14.48
C ILE A 163 -7.01 -2.17 -13.09
N PHE A 164 -7.81 -1.12 -12.92
CA PHE A 164 -8.30 -0.69 -11.60
C PHE A 164 -9.52 -1.45 -11.11
N GLY A 165 -10.23 -2.16 -11.97
CA GLY A 165 -11.28 -3.09 -11.59
C GLY A 165 -10.76 -4.44 -11.10
N ASP A 166 -9.46 -4.73 -11.24
CA ASP A 166 -8.91 -6.02 -10.84
C ASP A 166 -9.10 -6.29 -9.35
N THR A 167 -9.73 -7.43 -9.04
CA THR A 167 -10.03 -7.82 -7.65
C THR A 167 -8.79 -8.15 -6.84
N GLY A 168 -7.64 -8.32 -7.47
CA GLY A 168 -6.36 -8.36 -6.78
C GLY A 168 -6.09 -7.11 -5.94
N TYR A 169 -6.55 -5.93 -6.40
CA TYR A 169 -6.46 -4.68 -5.65
C TYR A 169 -7.61 -4.51 -4.66
N THR A 170 -8.86 -4.72 -5.12
CA THR A 170 -10.03 -4.38 -4.30
C THR A 170 -10.30 -5.38 -3.18
N ALA A 171 -9.80 -6.62 -3.26
CA ALA A 171 -9.89 -7.59 -2.17
C ALA A 171 -9.28 -7.08 -0.85
N TYR A 172 -8.27 -6.22 -0.93
CA TYR A 172 -7.67 -5.57 0.24
C TYR A 172 -8.64 -4.67 1.01
N PHE A 173 -9.74 -4.21 0.42
CA PHE A 173 -10.72 -3.35 1.10
C PHE A 173 -11.47 -4.10 2.20
N ASN A 174 -11.70 -5.41 2.03
CA ASN A 174 -12.17 -6.33 3.05
C ASN A 174 -10.96 -6.95 3.79
N SER A 175 -10.08 -6.11 4.34
CA SER A 175 -8.93 -6.54 5.14
C SER A 175 -8.38 -5.38 5.97
N PHE A 176 -7.56 -5.66 6.98
CA PHE A 176 -6.86 -4.63 7.75
C PHE A 176 -5.45 -4.32 7.20
N TYR A 177 -5.12 -4.76 6.01
CA TYR A 177 -3.88 -4.37 5.35
C TYR A 177 -3.87 -2.89 4.96
N GLY A 178 -2.78 -2.20 5.25
CA GLY A 178 -2.60 -0.79 4.92
C GLY A 178 -2.49 -0.49 3.41
N GLU A 179 -2.35 -1.52 2.59
CA GLU A 179 -2.24 -1.44 1.13
C GLU A 179 -3.43 -0.72 0.48
N SER A 180 -4.64 -0.87 1.05
CA SER A 180 -5.84 -0.14 0.62
C SER A 180 -5.66 1.36 0.69
N VAL A 181 -5.19 1.85 1.85
CA VAL A 181 -4.96 3.28 2.09
C VAL A 181 -3.82 3.79 1.21
N VAL A 182 -2.72 3.02 1.12
CA VAL A 182 -1.56 3.35 0.26
C VAL A 182 -2.00 3.54 -1.19
N MET A 183 -2.75 2.59 -1.74
CA MET A 183 -3.19 2.65 -3.14
C MET A 183 -4.12 3.83 -3.40
N ILE A 184 -5.14 4.03 -2.56
CA ILE A 184 -6.12 5.11 -2.71
C ILE A 184 -5.42 6.47 -2.64
N THR A 185 -4.59 6.67 -1.63
CA THR A 185 -3.92 7.96 -1.40
C THR A 185 -2.84 8.25 -2.43
N MET A 186 -2.11 7.24 -2.90
CA MET A 186 -1.16 7.37 -3.99
C MET A 186 -1.84 7.81 -5.30
N ILE A 187 -2.95 7.16 -5.67
CA ILE A 187 -3.72 7.53 -6.87
C ILE A 187 -4.25 8.96 -6.73
N THR A 188 -4.80 9.31 -5.56
CA THR A 188 -5.33 10.66 -5.29
C THR A 188 -4.25 11.72 -5.39
N MET A 189 -3.09 11.47 -4.80
CA MET A 189 -1.93 12.37 -4.84
C MET A 189 -1.47 12.64 -6.27
N PHE A 190 -1.28 11.57 -7.08
CA PHE A 190 -0.89 11.71 -8.47
C PHE A 190 -1.96 12.44 -9.30
N ALA A 191 -3.23 12.12 -9.10
CA ALA A 191 -4.32 12.80 -9.78
C ALA A 191 -4.33 14.30 -9.46
N ALA A 192 -4.22 14.66 -8.18
CA ALA A 192 -4.18 16.06 -7.74
C ALA A 192 -2.98 16.80 -8.34
N TRP A 193 -1.81 16.17 -8.36
CA TRP A 193 -0.60 16.76 -8.96
C TRP A 193 -0.76 17.00 -10.46
N LEU A 194 -1.25 16.01 -11.22
CA LEU A 194 -1.50 16.16 -12.66
C LEU A 194 -2.53 17.25 -12.94
N LEU A 195 -3.64 17.30 -12.19
CA LEU A 195 -4.68 18.32 -12.34
C LEU A 195 -4.17 19.74 -12.02
N LEU A 196 -3.27 19.89 -11.04
CA LEU A 196 -2.58 21.15 -10.77
C LEU A 196 -1.80 21.64 -11.99
N TYR A 197 -1.06 20.76 -12.66
CA TYR A 197 -0.34 21.11 -13.90
C TYR A 197 -1.26 21.56 -15.01
N GLN A 198 -2.44 20.97 -15.12
CA GLN A 198 -3.42 21.28 -16.16
C GLN A 198 -4.20 22.57 -15.90
N LYS A 199 -4.15 23.11 -14.69
CA LYS A 199 -4.82 24.38 -14.30
C LYS A 199 -6.33 24.33 -14.59
N ARG A 200 -6.96 23.19 -14.40
CA ARG A 200 -8.36 22.97 -14.78
C ARG A 200 -9.34 23.25 -13.65
N TYR A 201 -8.95 22.96 -12.44
CA TYR A 201 -9.75 23.13 -11.23
C TYR A 201 -9.12 24.18 -10.32
N ASN A 202 -9.77 24.42 -9.18
CA ASN A 202 -9.21 25.32 -8.17
C ASN A 202 -7.90 24.76 -7.61
N ASP A 203 -6.80 25.50 -7.83
CA ASP A 203 -5.46 25.06 -7.46
C ASP A 203 -5.29 24.89 -5.95
N TYR A 204 -5.98 25.68 -5.14
CA TYR A 204 -5.91 25.58 -3.67
C TYR A 204 -6.57 24.29 -3.16
N VAL A 205 -7.71 23.91 -3.76
CA VAL A 205 -8.38 22.63 -3.44
C VAL A 205 -7.50 21.45 -3.85
N LEU A 206 -6.90 21.52 -5.05
CA LEU A 206 -5.99 20.46 -5.51
C LEU A 206 -4.72 20.39 -4.68
N LEU A 207 -4.16 21.51 -4.24
CA LEU A 207 -3.01 21.56 -3.34
C LEU A 207 -3.35 20.94 -1.98
N ALA A 208 -4.53 21.25 -1.43
CA ALA A 208 -5.01 20.63 -0.20
C ALA A 208 -5.21 19.12 -0.35
N LEU A 209 -5.79 18.68 -1.48
CA LEU A 209 -5.97 17.27 -1.79
C LEU A 209 -4.63 16.54 -1.92
N PHE A 210 -3.64 17.15 -2.60
CA PHE A 210 -2.27 16.67 -2.70
C PHE A 210 -1.63 16.53 -1.32
N LEU A 211 -1.72 17.57 -0.48
CA LEU A 211 -1.17 17.58 0.87
C LEU A 211 -1.77 16.47 1.73
N ILE A 212 -3.10 16.43 1.83
CA ILE A 212 -3.81 15.46 2.68
C ILE A 212 -3.52 14.02 2.23
N SER A 213 -3.64 13.74 0.94
CA SER A 213 -3.38 12.40 0.42
C SER A 213 -1.92 11.97 0.62
N THR A 214 -0.95 12.90 0.47
CA THR A 214 0.46 12.60 0.70
C THR A 214 0.78 12.36 2.17
N ILE A 215 0.21 13.15 3.09
CA ILE A 215 0.38 12.93 4.54
C ILE A 215 -0.19 11.56 4.93
N ILE A 216 -1.42 11.24 4.51
CA ILE A 216 -2.04 9.94 4.80
C ILE A 216 -1.20 8.80 4.20
N LEU A 217 -0.73 8.92 2.95
CA LEU A 217 0.17 7.95 2.32
C LEU A 217 1.42 7.71 3.16
N THR A 218 2.07 8.79 3.57
CA THR A 218 3.33 8.75 4.32
C THR A 218 3.18 8.11 5.70
N THR A 219 2.06 8.41 6.38
CA THR A 219 1.81 7.98 7.76
C THR A 219 1.01 6.69 7.87
N SER A 220 0.54 6.12 6.75
CA SER A 220 -0.27 4.89 6.74
C SER A 220 0.53 3.63 7.09
N LYS A 221 1.80 3.60 6.71
CA LYS A 221 2.74 2.52 7.03
C LYS A 221 4.12 3.11 7.32
N GLN A 222 4.83 2.56 8.28
CA GLN A 222 6.16 3.04 8.65
C GLN A 222 7.16 2.99 7.47
N GLN A 223 7.06 1.98 6.64
CA GLN A 223 7.88 1.84 5.43
C GLN A 223 7.64 2.92 4.37
N ASN A 224 6.56 3.70 4.49
CA ASN A 224 6.24 4.81 3.58
C ASN A 224 6.89 6.14 4.02
N ALA A 225 7.52 6.20 5.17
CA ALA A 225 8.19 7.40 5.66
C ALA A 225 9.18 8.01 4.62
N PRO A 226 10.08 7.22 3.97
CA PRO A 226 10.95 7.73 2.92
C PRO A 226 10.19 8.28 1.70
N VAL A 227 9.00 7.72 1.39
CA VAL A 227 8.18 8.17 0.26
C VAL A 227 7.74 9.63 0.48
N GLY A 228 7.31 10.00 1.69
CA GLY A 228 6.96 11.37 2.03
C GLY A 228 8.12 12.34 1.83
N ILE A 229 9.34 11.95 2.24
CA ILE A 229 10.55 12.76 2.05
C ILE A 229 10.83 12.97 0.55
N ILE A 230 10.76 11.90 -0.25
CA ILE A 230 10.97 11.97 -1.70
C ILE A 230 9.91 12.87 -2.36
N ILE A 231 8.63 12.72 -1.99
CA ILE A 231 7.55 13.53 -2.56
C ILE A 231 7.70 15.01 -2.15
N ALA A 232 8.16 15.30 -0.94
CA ALA A 232 8.44 16.69 -0.53
C ALA A 232 9.49 17.35 -1.44
N VAL A 233 10.55 16.62 -1.80
CA VAL A 233 11.59 17.10 -2.73
C VAL A 233 11.04 17.27 -4.15
N LEU A 234 10.39 16.25 -4.70
CA LEU A 234 9.83 16.29 -6.06
C LEU A 234 8.70 17.33 -6.18
N GLY A 235 7.90 17.48 -5.12
CA GLY A 235 6.81 18.44 -5.01
C GLY A 235 7.26 19.91 -5.10
N CYS A 236 8.56 20.20 -4.94
CA CYS A 236 9.11 21.54 -5.21
C CYS A 236 8.76 22.01 -6.63
N SER A 237 8.54 21.08 -7.59
CA SER A 237 8.11 21.44 -8.94
C SER A 237 6.76 22.18 -8.98
N ILE A 238 5.90 22.00 -7.98
CA ILE A 238 4.60 22.69 -7.85
C ILE A 238 4.79 24.20 -7.70
N LEU A 239 5.91 24.66 -7.13
CA LEU A 239 6.22 26.08 -6.94
C LEU A 239 6.28 26.87 -8.25
N TRP A 240 6.56 26.20 -9.36
CA TRP A 240 6.64 26.82 -10.68
C TRP A 240 5.31 26.83 -11.45
N ILE A 241 4.26 26.16 -10.94
CA ILE A 241 2.95 26.11 -11.60
C ILE A 241 2.27 27.48 -11.56
N ARG A 242 2.38 28.19 -10.43
CA ARG A 242 1.80 29.54 -10.24
C ARG A 242 2.85 30.54 -9.82
N ARG A 243 2.69 31.78 -10.29
CA ARG A 243 3.54 32.92 -9.88
C ARG A 243 2.99 33.67 -8.65
N ASP A 244 1.78 33.37 -8.22
CA ASP A 244 1.13 33.97 -7.06
C ASP A 244 1.89 33.62 -5.77
N LYS A 245 2.14 34.66 -4.95
CA LYS A 245 2.92 34.53 -3.70
C LYS A 245 2.22 33.67 -2.67
N ILE A 246 0.90 33.82 -2.54
CA ILE A 246 0.11 33.06 -1.55
C ILE A 246 0.18 31.56 -1.90
N PHE A 247 -0.04 31.21 -3.16
CA PHE A 247 0.05 29.82 -3.62
C PHE A 247 1.42 29.21 -3.34
N ARG A 248 2.52 29.96 -3.61
CA ARG A 248 3.88 29.49 -3.34
C ARG A 248 4.16 29.29 -1.86
N ILE A 249 3.70 30.21 -0.99
CA ILE A 249 3.83 30.07 0.45
C ILE A 249 3.06 28.83 0.93
N LEU A 250 1.81 28.64 0.50
CA LEU A 250 1.02 27.47 0.86
C LEU A 250 1.65 26.17 0.36
N THR A 251 2.24 26.19 -0.85
CA THR A 251 2.99 25.04 -1.36
C THR A 251 4.21 24.73 -0.49
N LEU A 252 5.02 25.73 -0.12
CA LEU A 252 6.17 25.53 0.76
C LEU A 252 5.76 24.98 2.12
N VAL A 253 4.71 25.52 2.72
CA VAL A 253 4.15 25.01 3.99
C VAL A 253 3.69 23.55 3.81
N SER A 254 2.99 23.24 2.72
CA SER A 254 2.55 21.88 2.42
C SER A 254 3.72 20.91 2.31
N LEU A 255 4.77 21.27 1.58
CA LEU A 255 5.96 20.44 1.42
C LEU A 255 6.73 20.26 2.75
N ALA A 256 6.80 21.31 3.57
CA ALA A 256 7.39 21.23 4.90
C ALA A 256 6.60 20.30 5.82
N LEU A 257 5.26 20.33 5.78
CA LEU A 257 4.40 19.42 6.53
C LEU A 257 4.56 17.96 6.06
N ILE A 258 4.67 17.73 4.75
CA ILE A 258 4.93 16.38 4.20
C ILE A 258 6.29 15.86 4.65
N LEU A 259 7.33 16.70 4.57
CA LEU A 259 8.66 16.34 5.05
C LEU A 259 8.66 16.03 6.54
N PHE A 260 8.00 16.87 7.34
CA PHE A 260 7.83 16.64 8.77
C PHE A 260 7.11 15.33 9.04
N ALA A 261 6.01 15.04 8.34
CA ALA A 261 5.28 13.78 8.48
C ALA A 261 6.16 12.56 8.16
N GLY A 262 7.01 12.64 7.11
CA GLY A 262 7.96 11.58 6.77
C GLY A 262 9.00 11.36 7.86
N VAL A 263 9.64 12.43 8.33
CA VAL A 263 10.63 12.35 9.42
C VAL A 263 9.99 11.87 10.72
N PHE A 264 8.82 12.40 11.08
CA PHE A 264 8.08 12.00 12.26
C PHE A 264 7.72 10.50 12.23
N THR A 265 7.18 10.01 11.11
CA THR A 265 6.85 8.60 10.95
C THR A 265 8.09 7.71 11.09
N TYR A 266 9.22 8.12 10.51
CA TYR A 266 10.48 7.39 10.62
C TYR A 266 10.98 7.31 12.07
N LEU A 267 10.94 8.42 12.80
CA LEU A 267 11.41 8.49 14.19
C LEU A 267 10.49 7.77 15.20
N ASN A 268 9.23 7.51 14.82
CA ASN A 268 8.28 6.79 15.67
C ASN A 268 8.09 5.33 15.26
N ILE A 269 9.06 4.74 14.54
CA ILE A 269 9.09 3.30 14.32
C ILE A 269 9.34 2.63 15.66
N SER A 270 8.47 1.68 16.06
CA SER A 270 8.64 0.97 17.33
C SER A 270 9.87 0.07 17.29
N ASP A 271 10.52 -0.09 18.45
CA ASP A 271 11.68 -0.98 18.62
C ASP A 271 11.37 -2.41 18.17
N GLU A 272 10.15 -2.89 18.41
CA GLU A 272 9.71 -4.19 17.96
C GLU A 272 9.82 -4.34 16.44
N PHE A 273 9.34 -3.35 15.66
CA PHE A 273 9.48 -3.39 14.19
C PHE A 273 10.92 -3.28 13.72
N VAL A 274 11.75 -2.52 14.44
CA VAL A 274 13.19 -2.46 14.17
C VAL A 274 13.80 -3.84 14.38
N ASN A 275 13.51 -4.49 15.51
CA ASN A 275 14.03 -5.83 15.82
C ASN A 275 13.54 -6.90 14.82
N ILE A 276 12.25 -6.89 14.44
CA ILE A 276 11.70 -7.78 13.42
C ILE A 276 12.48 -7.64 12.10
N ASN A 277 12.66 -6.40 11.65
CA ASN A 277 13.35 -6.13 10.39
C ASN A 277 14.83 -6.50 10.46
N GLN A 278 15.50 -6.19 11.55
CA GLN A 278 16.90 -6.59 11.76
C GLN A 278 17.03 -8.11 11.78
N PHE A 279 16.19 -8.80 12.56
CA PHE A 279 16.21 -10.26 12.63
C PHE A 279 16.07 -10.89 11.23
N HIS A 280 15.05 -10.48 10.48
CA HIS A 280 14.83 -11.01 9.13
C HIS A 280 15.93 -10.60 8.14
N ALA A 281 16.51 -9.41 8.26
CA ALA A 281 17.61 -8.98 7.41
C ALA A 281 18.85 -9.88 7.58
N MET A 282 19.11 -10.37 8.78
CA MET A 282 20.18 -11.32 9.04
C MET A 282 19.76 -12.75 8.70
N THR A 283 18.71 -13.28 9.34
CA THR A 283 18.36 -14.71 9.27
C THR A 283 17.83 -15.13 7.90
N ARG A 284 17.03 -14.29 7.23
CA ARG A 284 16.40 -14.54 5.93
C ARG A 284 17.03 -13.75 4.79
N GLY A 285 17.89 -12.80 5.09
CA GLY A 285 18.73 -12.08 4.12
C GLY A 285 20.13 -12.68 4.07
N VAL A 286 21.03 -12.21 4.94
CA VAL A 286 22.47 -12.54 4.91
C VAL A 286 22.72 -14.04 5.03
N LEU A 287 22.13 -14.70 6.02
CA LEU A 287 22.40 -16.11 6.30
C LEU A 287 21.74 -17.04 5.31
N LYS A 288 20.55 -16.71 4.79
CA LYS A 288 19.76 -17.59 3.94
C LYS A 288 20.54 -18.10 2.73
N ASP A 289 21.13 -17.19 1.99
CA ASP A 289 21.83 -17.48 0.73
C ASP A 289 23.37 -17.63 0.93
N SER A 290 23.84 -17.56 2.20
CA SER A 290 25.23 -17.80 2.51
C SER A 290 25.58 -19.26 2.39
N THR A 291 26.69 -19.57 1.71
CA THR A 291 27.31 -20.91 1.65
C THR A 291 28.04 -21.24 2.94
N ASP A 292 28.46 -20.22 3.70
CA ASP A 292 29.14 -20.33 4.99
C ASP A 292 28.52 -19.30 5.96
N PRO A 293 27.42 -19.68 6.65
CA PRO A 293 26.74 -18.79 7.60
C PRO A 293 27.60 -18.34 8.77
N GLU A 294 28.51 -19.20 9.25
CA GLU A 294 29.39 -18.92 10.37
C GLU A 294 30.41 -17.83 9.98
N LYS A 295 31.00 -17.92 8.82
CA LYS A 295 31.88 -16.88 8.29
C LYS A 295 31.13 -15.58 8.02
N ALA A 296 29.90 -15.64 7.56
CA ALA A 296 29.06 -14.47 7.37
C ALA A 296 28.83 -13.75 8.71
N LEU A 297 28.48 -14.47 9.78
CA LEU A 297 28.29 -13.89 11.12
C LEU A 297 29.57 -13.24 11.67
N LYS A 298 30.73 -13.89 11.49
CA LYS A 298 32.02 -13.33 11.92
C LYS A 298 32.33 -11.99 11.25
N SER A 299 31.84 -11.74 10.04
CA SER A 299 32.01 -10.44 9.38
C SER A 299 31.25 -9.29 10.04
N PHE A 300 30.29 -9.61 10.93
CA PHE A 300 29.54 -8.67 11.76
C PHE A 300 29.95 -8.71 13.23
N ASP A 301 31.00 -9.43 13.59
CA ASP A 301 31.43 -9.65 14.97
C ASP A 301 30.33 -10.34 15.82
N ILE A 302 29.63 -11.29 15.19
CA ILE A 302 28.58 -12.12 15.80
C ILE A 302 29.12 -13.54 15.95
N ASP A 303 28.80 -14.16 17.10
CA ASP A 303 29.21 -15.54 17.40
C ASP A 303 28.58 -16.52 16.41
N GLU A 304 29.40 -17.50 15.97
CA GLU A 304 28.99 -18.51 14.98
C GLU A 304 27.83 -19.40 15.43
N GLN A 305 27.58 -19.55 16.73
CA GLN A 305 26.42 -20.30 17.25
C GLN A 305 25.08 -19.78 16.70
N TYR A 306 24.99 -18.50 16.37
CA TYR A 306 23.77 -17.89 15.80
C TYR A 306 23.52 -18.34 14.34
N ALA A 307 24.38 -19.13 13.72
CA ALA A 307 24.13 -19.75 12.42
C ALA A 307 22.89 -20.67 12.45
N ILE A 308 22.51 -21.18 13.62
CA ILE A 308 21.29 -21.96 13.84
C ILE A 308 20.01 -21.17 13.47
N LEU A 309 20.08 -19.82 13.49
CA LEU A 309 18.95 -18.93 13.15
C LEU A 309 18.76 -18.78 11.64
N LYS A 310 19.56 -19.43 10.79
CA LYS A 310 19.38 -19.40 9.34
C LYS A 310 17.97 -19.81 8.96
N ASN A 311 17.27 -18.98 8.19
CA ASN A 311 15.87 -19.09 7.76
C ASN A 311 14.80 -18.91 8.85
N SER A 312 15.15 -18.69 10.11
CA SER A 312 14.20 -18.43 11.18
C SER A 312 13.37 -17.16 10.91
N ILE A 313 12.13 -17.17 11.37
CA ILE A 313 11.23 -16.02 11.41
C ILE A 313 11.08 -15.50 12.83
N TYR A 314 10.79 -14.21 12.97
CA TYR A 314 10.70 -13.56 14.28
C TYR A 314 9.58 -14.15 15.18
N TYR A 315 8.46 -14.55 14.58
CA TYR A 315 7.28 -15.11 15.27
C TYR A 315 7.17 -16.63 15.15
N GLU A 316 8.27 -17.36 15.29
CA GLU A 316 8.19 -18.82 15.33
C GLU A 316 7.52 -19.29 16.63
N LYS A 317 6.50 -20.15 16.49
CA LYS A 317 5.75 -20.70 17.64
C LYS A 317 6.65 -21.46 18.63
N TYR A 318 7.73 -22.06 18.12
CA TYR A 318 8.74 -22.79 18.88
C TYR A 318 10.14 -22.37 18.42
N GLY A 319 10.44 -21.09 18.65
CA GLY A 319 11.74 -20.53 18.24
C GLY A 319 12.89 -21.15 19.03
N THR A 320 14.03 -21.26 18.38
CA THR A 320 15.26 -21.80 19.00
C THR A 320 15.79 -20.88 20.10
N ILE A 321 15.45 -19.60 20.04
CA ILE A 321 15.86 -18.56 21.00
C ILE A 321 14.72 -17.57 21.20
N ASP A 322 14.64 -17.00 22.41
CA ASP A 322 13.73 -15.87 22.65
C ASP A 322 14.26 -14.62 21.94
N VAL A 323 13.53 -14.20 20.89
CA VAL A 323 13.89 -13.04 20.04
C VAL A 323 13.89 -11.71 20.80
N ASN A 324 13.26 -11.63 21.97
CA ASN A 324 13.20 -10.46 22.83
C ASN A 324 14.21 -10.52 24.00
N SER A 325 15.04 -11.56 24.05
CA SER A 325 15.99 -11.70 25.15
C SER A 325 17.05 -10.60 25.16
N PRO A 326 17.46 -10.08 26.33
CA PRO A 326 18.56 -9.12 26.46
C PRO A 326 19.88 -9.64 25.86
N ILE A 327 20.10 -10.96 25.92
CA ILE A 327 21.29 -11.63 25.35
C ILE A 327 21.32 -11.45 23.83
N LEU A 328 20.17 -11.63 23.16
CA LEU A 328 20.07 -11.45 21.72
C LEU A 328 20.22 -9.97 21.36
N GLN A 329 19.68 -9.06 22.18
CA GLN A 329 19.83 -7.63 21.98
C GLN A 329 21.30 -7.21 22.01
N GLU A 330 22.08 -7.69 22.99
CA GLU A 330 23.48 -7.32 23.17
C GLU A 330 24.41 -8.01 22.15
N ASN A 331 24.22 -9.30 21.89
CA ASN A 331 25.18 -10.11 21.13
C ASN A 331 24.81 -10.30 19.68
N PHE A 332 23.61 -9.89 19.26
CA PHE A 332 23.13 -10.05 17.90
C PHE A 332 22.65 -8.72 17.31
N TYR A 333 21.55 -8.13 17.79
CA TYR A 333 20.99 -6.91 17.18
C TYR A 333 21.93 -5.70 17.25
N SER A 334 22.66 -5.51 18.36
CA SER A 334 23.58 -4.38 18.50
C SER A 334 24.77 -4.42 17.55
N ARG A 335 25.10 -5.59 16.97
CA ARG A 335 26.29 -5.82 16.16
C ARG A 335 26.16 -5.36 14.73
N TYR A 336 24.95 -5.15 14.24
CA TYR A 336 24.73 -4.76 12.85
C TYR A 336 23.55 -3.80 12.68
N GLY A 337 23.51 -3.15 11.55
CA GLY A 337 22.45 -2.26 11.14
C GLY A 337 22.45 -2.11 9.62
N PHE A 338 21.65 -1.18 9.12
CA PHE A 338 21.52 -0.96 7.66
C PHE A 338 22.85 -0.79 6.94
N VAL A 339 23.77 0.03 7.50
CA VAL A 339 25.05 0.32 6.84
C VAL A 339 25.97 -0.91 6.77
N SER A 340 26.04 -1.71 7.84
CA SER A 340 26.87 -2.92 7.86
C SER A 340 26.33 -3.99 6.92
N ILE A 341 25.00 -4.16 6.84
CA ILE A 341 24.36 -5.07 5.89
C ILE A 341 24.59 -4.61 4.45
N LEU A 342 24.47 -3.31 4.17
CA LEU A 342 24.76 -2.77 2.84
C LEU A 342 26.22 -3.03 2.43
N LYS A 343 27.18 -2.79 3.33
CA LYS A 343 28.61 -3.10 3.09
C LYS A 343 28.83 -4.58 2.80
N TYR A 344 28.17 -5.45 3.57
CA TYR A 344 28.25 -6.90 3.36
C TYR A 344 27.80 -7.28 1.94
N TYR A 345 26.64 -6.80 1.49
CA TYR A 345 26.13 -7.10 0.16
C TYR A 345 26.99 -6.51 -0.97
N ILE A 346 27.58 -5.32 -0.78
CA ILE A 346 28.53 -4.75 -1.74
C ILE A 346 29.78 -5.65 -1.86
N SER A 347 30.22 -6.24 -0.75
CA SER A 347 31.36 -7.16 -0.73
C SER A 347 31.00 -8.59 -1.19
N ASN A 348 29.71 -8.92 -1.29
CA ASN A 348 29.20 -10.23 -1.72
C ASN A 348 28.19 -10.06 -2.87
N PRO A 349 28.63 -9.66 -4.07
CA PRO A 349 27.75 -9.26 -5.18
C PRO A 349 26.84 -10.39 -5.67
N ASP A 350 27.26 -11.65 -5.56
CA ASP A 350 26.43 -12.80 -5.95
C ASP A 350 25.22 -12.94 -5.04
N GLN A 351 25.38 -12.76 -3.72
CA GLN A 351 24.26 -12.76 -2.78
C GLN A 351 23.37 -11.53 -2.97
N LEU A 352 23.97 -10.35 -3.24
CA LEU A 352 23.19 -9.16 -3.58
C LEU A 352 22.31 -9.41 -4.81
N ASN A 353 22.86 -9.98 -5.86
CA ASN A 353 22.12 -10.30 -7.08
C ASN A 353 21.00 -11.32 -6.80
N SER A 354 21.28 -12.35 -5.97
CA SER A 354 20.28 -13.35 -5.57
C SER A 354 19.08 -12.69 -4.89
N ILE A 355 19.30 -11.89 -3.83
CA ILE A 355 18.22 -11.24 -3.09
C ILE A 355 17.45 -10.22 -3.93
N LEU A 356 18.13 -9.47 -4.80
CA LEU A 356 17.50 -8.53 -5.73
C LEU A 356 16.65 -9.26 -6.77
N ASN A 357 17.05 -10.44 -7.23
CA ASN A 357 16.24 -11.25 -8.15
C ASN A 357 14.99 -11.81 -7.46
N VAL A 358 15.06 -12.20 -6.18
CA VAL A 358 13.88 -12.59 -5.38
C VAL A 358 12.92 -11.41 -5.23
N ALA A 359 13.46 -10.23 -4.95
CA ALA A 359 12.65 -9.00 -4.88
C ALA A 359 12.00 -8.69 -6.24
N ALA A 360 12.73 -8.82 -7.35
CA ALA A 360 12.24 -8.61 -8.70
C ALA A 360 11.08 -9.57 -9.05
N GLN A 361 11.20 -10.84 -8.70
CA GLN A 361 10.14 -11.84 -8.90
C GLN A 361 8.85 -11.51 -8.15
N SER A 362 8.97 -10.85 -6.99
CA SER A 362 7.84 -10.44 -6.16
C SER A 362 7.24 -9.09 -6.55
N ALA A 363 7.99 -8.24 -7.27
CA ALA A 363 7.61 -6.85 -7.57
C ALA A 363 6.31 -6.71 -8.38
N PHE A 364 5.94 -7.71 -9.17
CA PHE A 364 4.72 -7.72 -9.98
C PHE A 364 3.55 -8.46 -9.32
N SER A 365 3.76 -9.01 -8.13
CA SER A 365 2.68 -9.66 -7.38
C SER A 365 1.75 -8.60 -6.79
N ILE A 366 0.47 -8.63 -7.20
CA ILE A 366 -0.56 -7.74 -6.64
C ILE A 366 -1.17 -8.40 -5.40
N LYS A 367 -1.50 -9.68 -5.52
CA LYS A 367 -2.14 -10.49 -4.49
C LYS A 367 -1.26 -11.70 -4.18
N PRO A 368 -0.80 -11.88 -2.91
CA PRO A 368 0.00 -13.03 -2.55
C PRO A 368 -0.77 -14.35 -2.76
N ALA A 369 -0.13 -15.33 -3.40
CA ALA A 369 -0.76 -16.62 -3.66
C ALA A 369 -1.06 -17.43 -2.37
N ALA A 370 -0.39 -17.06 -1.26
CA ALA A 370 -0.60 -17.70 0.03
C ALA A 370 -1.89 -17.28 0.76
N MET A 371 -2.58 -16.21 0.29
CA MET A 371 -3.70 -15.60 0.98
C MET A 371 -5.02 -15.99 0.34
N GLY A 372 -5.91 -16.66 1.09
CA GLY A 372 -7.27 -16.97 0.66
C GLY A 372 -8.16 -15.74 0.56
N ASN A 373 -9.23 -15.84 -0.22
CA ASN A 373 -10.13 -14.73 -0.46
C ASN A 373 -11.57 -14.98 0.01
N TYR A 374 -11.88 -16.17 0.46
CA TYR A 374 -13.25 -16.56 0.81
C TYR A 374 -13.38 -16.87 2.29
N GLU A 375 -14.57 -16.67 2.84
CA GLU A 375 -14.92 -17.17 4.17
C GLU A 375 -14.90 -18.70 4.17
N GLN A 376 -14.55 -19.31 5.31
CA GLN A 376 -14.55 -20.77 5.48
C GLN A 376 -15.95 -21.37 5.21
N SER A 377 -17.02 -20.65 5.59
CA SER A 377 -18.42 -21.03 5.38
C SER A 377 -18.82 -21.23 3.92
N VAL A 378 -18.05 -20.70 2.98
CA VAL A 378 -18.28 -20.87 1.53
C VAL A 378 -17.92 -22.29 1.06
N GLY A 379 -17.17 -23.08 1.86
CA GLY A 379 -16.77 -24.44 1.54
C GLY A 379 -15.72 -24.55 0.43
N LYS A 380 -14.96 -23.47 0.19
CA LYS A 380 -13.80 -23.51 -0.71
C LYS A 380 -12.59 -24.10 0.00
N GLU A 381 -11.63 -24.59 -0.78
CA GLU A 381 -10.36 -25.08 -0.27
C GLU A 381 -9.59 -24.01 0.50
N PHE A 382 -8.77 -24.46 1.44
CA PHE A 382 -7.84 -23.60 2.17
C PHE A 382 -6.95 -22.80 1.19
N ARG A 383 -6.86 -21.47 1.38
CA ARG A 383 -6.17 -20.53 0.49
C ARG A 383 -6.80 -20.35 -0.90
N ALA A 384 -8.05 -20.74 -1.09
CA ALA A 384 -8.72 -20.53 -2.36
C ALA A 384 -8.78 -19.04 -2.72
N GLN A 385 -8.36 -18.72 -3.96
CA GLN A 385 -8.35 -17.35 -4.45
C GLN A 385 -9.51 -17.08 -5.39
N SER A 386 -10.01 -15.85 -5.37
CA SER A 386 -10.99 -15.38 -6.33
C SER A 386 -10.35 -15.20 -7.70
N HIS A 387 -11.06 -15.65 -8.73
CA HIS A 387 -10.73 -15.42 -10.14
C HIS A 387 -11.68 -14.40 -10.79
N PHE A 388 -12.60 -13.82 -10.03
CA PHE A 388 -13.51 -12.81 -10.54
C PHE A 388 -12.73 -11.55 -10.90
N PHE A 389 -12.76 -11.15 -12.15
CA PHE A 389 -12.11 -9.97 -12.71
C PHE A 389 -10.62 -9.80 -12.30
N THR A 390 -9.82 -10.85 -12.50
CA THR A 390 -8.38 -10.90 -12.15
C THR A 390 -7.47 -10.92 -13.37
N GLY A 391 -7.96 -10.43 -14.53
CA GLY A 391 -7.22 -10.49 -15.80
C GLY A 391 -5.91 -9.71 -15.78
N TYR A 392 -5.90 -8.54 -15.15
CA TYR A 392 -4.70 -7.72 -15.06
C TYR A 392 -3.65 -8.29 -14.10
N SER A 393 -4.06 -8.75 -12.92
CA SER A 393 -3.15 -9.39 -11.96
C SER A 393 -2.55 -10.68 -12.50
N GLN A 394 -3.33 -11.47 -13.26
CA GLN A 394 -2.82 -12.66 -13.95
C GLN A 394 -1.83 -12.29 -15.06
N LEU A 395 -2.13 -11.26 -15.85
CA LEU A 395 -1.22 -10.76 -16.89
C LEU A 395 0.10 -10.27 -16.26
N LYS A 396 0.04 -9.49 -15.19
CA LYS A 396 1.23 -9.06 -14.46
C LYS A 396 2.05 -10.26 -13.96
N LYS A 397 1.39 -11.26 -13.39
CA LYS A 397 2.07 -12.48 -12.92
C LYS A 397 2.74 -13.25 -14.06
N ALA A 398 2.10 -13.32 -15.23
CA ALA A 398 2.65 -13.98 -16.41
C ALA A 398 3.86 -13.22 -17.01
N LEU A 399 3.84 -11.89 -16.91
CA LEU A 399 4.92 -11.01 -17.38
C LEU A 399 5.94 -10.67 -16.29
N ALA A 400 5.82 -11.28 -15.10
CA ALA A 400 6.70 -10.97 -13.96
C ALA A 400 8.18 -11.12 -14.35
N PRO A 401 9.02 -10.12 -14.00
CA PRO A 401 10.43 -10.20 -14.25
C PRO A 401 11.04 -11.32 -13.41
N ARG A 402 12.02 -12.02 -13.99
CA ARG A 402 12.78 -13.04 -13.26
C ARG A 402 14.09 -12.50 -12.68
N THR A 403 14.52 -11.34 -13.14
CA THR A 403 15.78 -10.72 -12.74
C THR A 403 15.61 -9.21 -12.53
N ILE A 404 16.48 -8.66 -11.66
CA ILE A 404 16.53 -7.22 -11.43
C ILE A 404 16.88 -6.43 -12.71
N GLY A 405 17.70 -6.99 -13.59
CA GLY A 405 18.04 -6.38 -14.87
C GLY A 405 16.83 -6.14 -15.78
N PHE A 406 15.81 -7.00 -15.71
CA PHE A 406 14.56 -6.79 -16.44
C PHE A 406 13.80 -5.55 -15.93
N ILE A 407 13.81 -5.31 -14.61
CA ILE A 407 13.17 -4.12 -14.04
C ILE A 407 13.86 -2.86 -14.54
N PHE A 408 15.20 -2.82 -14.58
CA PHE A 408 15.95 -1.67 -15.09
C PHE A 408 15.68 -1.38 -16.58
N LEU A 409 15.38 -2.41 -17.38
CA LEU A 409 15.00 -2.22 -18.78
C LEU A 409 13.55 -1.78 -18.95
N TRP A 410 12.69 -2.08 -17.97
CA TRP A 410 11.28 -1.73 -18.00
C TRP A 410 11.02 -0.28 -17.55
N THR A 411 11.83 0.24 -16.61
CA THR A 411 11.71 1.60 -16.06
C THR A 411 12.52 2.62 -16.86
#